data_2af813ae0355bc68ee5258db9bdae0e0
#
_entry.id   2af813ae0355bc68ee5258db9bdae0e0
#
_cell.length_a   1.000
_cell.length_b   1.000
_cell.length_c   1.000
_cell.angle_alpha   90.00
_cell.angle_beta   90.00
_cell.angle_gamma   90.00
#
_symmetry.space_group_name_H-M   'P 1'
#
loop_
_entity.id
_entity.type
_entity.pdbx_description
1 polymer ?
#
loop_
_entity_poly.entity_id
_entity_poly.type
_entity_poly.pdbx_seq_one_letter_code
_entity_poly.pdbx_strand_id
1 'polypeptide(L)'
;AHKFTFSSGTTGEASTIVVGVPSGTAATGGTSHLLGIGATYNTEVKNAAGTGLAATAGKVTGSKAGVDITGTFSVTSNDNSISVTIDGVDGTVVVPPNPYTGDTFATAIQDRINLIQHADGRQVNNVKVAFDQASQTLTVTSGTVGATSTVNINGHSNWGFDTTTQVRGTVPQVTVVTQATDAEGNLLYI
;
A
#
# COMPACT_ATOMS: atom_id res chain seq x y z
N ALA A 1 -2.00 23.84 -22.79
CA ALA A 1 -3.05 24.25 -21.85
C ALA A 1 -2.54 24.05 -20.43
N HIS A 2 -2.68 25.06 -19.56
CA HIS A 2 -2.34 24.92 -18.14
C HIS A 2 -3.51 24.25 -17.42
N LYS A 3 -3.21 23.25 -16.60
CA LYS A 3 -4.22 22.49 -15.84
C LYS A 3 -4.02 22.71 -14.35
N PHE A 4 -5.11 22.85 -13.63
CA PHE A 4 -5.10 22.80 -12.16
C PHE A 4 -5.52 21.39 -11.73
N THR A 5 -4.80 20.83 -10.80
CA THR A 5 -5.12 19.53 -10.20
C THR A 5 -5.39 19.72 -8.72
N PHE A 6 -6.51 19.21 -8.27
CA PHE A 6 -6.86 19.16 -6.85
C PHE A 6 -6.75 17.72 -6.37
N SER A 7 -6.13 17.55 -5.21
CA SER A 7 -6.02 16.23 -4.57
C SER A 7 -6.58 16.32 -3.16
N SER A 8 -7.41 15.37 -2.79
CA SER A 8 -7.83 15.22 -1.40
C SER A 8 -6.64 14.83 -0.53
N GLY A 9 -6.58 15.36 0.68
CA GLY A 9 -5.60 14.95 1.69
C GLY A 9 -5.93 13.62 2.36
N THR A 10 -7.09 13.03 2.04
CA THR A 10 -7.54 11.74 2.56
C THR A 10 -7.57 10.70 1.45
N THR A 11 -7.54 9.43 1.83
CA THR A 11 -7.61 8.28 0.91
C THR A 11 -8.77 7.36 1.30
N GLY A 12 -9.15 6.46 0.38
CA GLY A 12 -10.22 5.50 0.60
C GLY A 12 -11.60 5.99 0.13
N GLU A 13 -12.63 5.23 0.42
CA GLU A 13 -14.01 5.47 -0.06
C GLU A 13 -14.62 6.78 0.45
N ALA A 14 -14.18 7.26 1.60
CA ALA A 14 -14.62 8.52 2.18
C ALA A 14 -13.87 9.76 1.61
N SER A 15 -12.88 9.55 0.75
CA SER A 15 -12.16 10.66 0.12
C SER A 15 -13.01 11.33 -0.93
N THR A 16 -13.32 12.59 -0.72
CA THR A 16 -14.15 13.39 -1.64
C THR A 16 -13.51 14.73 -1.95
N ILE A 17 -13.73 15.20 -3.16
CA ILE A 17 -13.46 16.58 -3.56
C ILE A 17 -14.76 17.15 -4.11
N VAL A 18 -15.23 18.23 -3.52
CA VAL A 18 -16.43 18.93 -3.99
C VAL A 18 -15.99 20.27 -4.56
N VAL A 19 -16.26 20.48 -5.84
CA VAL A 19 -16.09 21.78 -6.49
C VAL A 19 -17.47 22.40 -6.67
N GLY A 20 -17.77 23.36 -5.81
CA GLY A 20 -19.07 24.05 -5.81
C GLY A 20 -19.22 25.03 -6.96
N VAL A 21 -20.47 25.28 -7.35
CA VAL A 21 -20.81 26.34 -8.32
C VAL A 21 -20.65 27.70 -7.61
N PRO A 22 -19.88 28.65 -8.17
CA PRO A 22 -19.81 30.00 -7.63
C PRO A 22 -21.19 30.65 -7.64
N SER A 23 -21.51 31.41 -6.59
CA SER A 23 -22.77 32.15 -6.46
C SER A 23 -22.57 33.68 -6.49
N GLY A 24 -23.61 34.39 -6.86
CA GLY A 24 -23.59 35.87 -6.91
C GLY A 24 -22.64 36.40 -7.99
N THR A 25 -21.92 37.47 -7.70
CA THR A 25 -20.97 38.10 -8.65
C THR A 25 -19.79 37.19 -9.00
N ALA A 26 -19.49 36.20 -8.18
CA ALA A 26 -18.44 35.22 -8.47
C ALA A 26 -18.84 34.25 -9.63
N ALA A 27 -20.14 34.10 -9.92
CA ALA A 27 -20.63 33.25 -11.00
C ALA A 27 -20.30 33.78 -12.41
N THR A 28 -20.13 35.08 -12.56
CA THR A 28 -19.96 35.73 -13.88
C THR A 28 -18.64 36.50 -14.06
N GLY A 29 -17.88 36.71 -13.01
CA GLY A 29 -16.66 37.54 -13.11
C GLY A 29 -15.61 37.24 -12.04
N GLY A 30 -15.85 36.27 -11.20
CA GLY A 30 -14.88 35.87 -10.16
C GLY A 30 -13.70 35.09 -10.70
N THR A 31 -12.65 34.97 -9.92
CA THR A 31 -11.42 34.25 -10.28
C THR A 31 -11.69 32.78 -10.61
N SER A 32 -12.65 32.14 -9.94
CA SER A 32 -13.06 30.78 -10.21
C SER A 32 -13.68 30.61 -11.59
N HIS A 33 -14.49 31.60 -12.04
CA HIS A 33 -15.05 31.62 -13.39
C HIS A 33 -13.96 31.79 -14.46
N LEU A 34 -13.04 32.71 -14.23
CA LEU A 34 -11.91 32.98 -15.15
C LEU A 34 -10.97 31.78 -15.26
N LEU A 35 -10.84 31.00 -14.20
CA LEU A 35 -10.01 29.78 -14.18
C LEU A 35 -10.78 28.53 -14.64
N GLY A 36 -12.08 28.63 -14.93
CA GLY A 36 -12.91 27.49 -15.28
C GLY A 36 -13.18 26.53 -14.12
N ILE A 37 -12.96 26.98 -12.87
CA ILE A 37 -13.13 26.15 -11.68
C ILE A 37 -14.53 26.37 -11.12
N GLY A 38 -15.39 25.35 -11.21
CA GLY A 38 -16.73 25.36 -10.64
C GLY A 38 -17.75 26.26 -11.36
N ALA A 39 -17.41 26.85 -12.50
CA ALA A 39 -18.24 27.86 -13.16
C ALA A 39 -19.57 27.34 -13.75
N THR A 40 -19.64 26.11 -14.13
CA THR A 40 -20.83 25.42 -14.66
C THR A 40 -20.98 24.01 -14.12
N TYR A 41 -20.07 23.62 -13.24
CA TYR A 41 -19.91 22.24 -12.84
C TYR A 41 -20.15 22.10 -11.35
N ASN A 42 -21.33 21.67 -11.01
CA ASN A 42 -21.60 21.12 -9.68
C ASN A 42 -21.07 19.67 -9.68
N THR A 43 -19.75 19.53 -9.70
CA THR A 43 -19.13 18.22 -9.81
C THR A 43 -18.61 17.79 -8.44
N GLU A 44 -19.35 16.94 -7.80
CA GLU A 44 -18.85 16.18 -6.68
C GLU A 44 -18.04 15.00 -7.24
N VAL A 45 -16.73 15.05 -7.06
CA VAL A 45 -15.88 13.89 -7.35
C VAL A 45 -15.83 13.05 -6.08
N LYS A 46 -16.67 12.05 -6.05
CA LYS A 46 -16.61 10.98 -5.05
C LYS A 46 -15.73 9.88 -5.56
N ASN A 47 -14.96 9.30 -4.68
CA ASN A 47 -14.48 7.95 -4.90
C ASN A 47 -15.74 7.08 -5.08
N ALA A 48 -15.95 6.55 -6.27
CA ALA A 48 -17.15 5.80 -6.57
C ALA A 48 -17.25 4.64 -5.57
N ALA A 49 -18.35 4.59 -4.82
CA ALA A 49 -18.59 3.52 -3.87
C ALA A 49 -18.44 2.17 -4.59
N GLY A 50 -17.50 1.35 -4.15
CA GLY A 50 -17.23 0.03 -4.74
C GLY A 50 -16.19 -0.03 -5.87
N THR A 51 -15.64 1.09 -6.32
CA THR A 51 -14.60 1.09 -7.37
C THR A 51 -13.33 1.88 -7.00
N GLY A 52 -13.36 2.64 -5.91
CA GLY A 52 -12.17 3.29 -5.37
C GLY A 52 -11.28 2.28 -4.65
N LEU A 53 -10.17 1.90 -5.27
CA LEU A 53 -9.16 1.10 -4.58
C LEU A 53 -8.39 2.00 -3.63
N ALA A 54 -8.47 1.71 -2.34
CA ALA A 54 -7.59 2.32 -1.35
C ALA A 54 -6.12 2.03 -1.69
N ALA A 55 -5.21 2.90 -1.25
CA ALA A 55 -3.80 2.59 -1.31
C ALA A 55 -3.52 1.26 -0.60
N THR A 56 -2.74 0.40 -1.23
CA THR A 56 -2.34 -0.87 -0.62
C THR A 56 -0.89 -0.83 -0.15
N ALA A 57 -0.58 -1.63 0.85
CA ALA A 57 0.79 -1.89 1.27
C ALA A 57 1.52 -2.81 0.28
N GLY A 58 2.83 -2.68 0.20
CA GLY A 58 3.69 -3.73 -0.35
C GLY A 58 3.51 -5.01 0.46
N LYS A 59 3.25 -6.14 -0.23
CA LYS A 59 2.94 -7.41 0.42
C LYS A 59 3.55 -8.56 -0.37
N VAL A 60 4.41 -9.33 0.27
CA VAL A 60 5.00 -10.55 -0.30
C VAL A 60 4.46 -11.75 0.46
N THR A 61 3.92 -12.72 -0.27
CA THR A 61 3.62 -14.05 0.25
C THR A 61 4.66 -15.02 -0.31
N GLY A 62 5.33 -15.72 0.58
CA GLY A 62 6.28 -16.77 0.21
C GLY A 62 5.59 -17.96 -0.46
N SER A 63 6.37 -18.83 -1.04
CA SER A 63 5.90 -20.15 -1.48
C SER A 63 5.53 -21.00 -0.25
N LYS A 64 4.92 -22.14 -0.50
CA LYS A 64 4.71 -23.15 0.56
C LYS A 64 6.07 -23.49 1.21
N ALA A 65 6.12 -23.47 2.53
CA ALA A 65 7.31 -23.82 3.28
C ALA A 65 7.82 -25.22 2.90
N GLY A 66 9.13 -25.34 2.74
CA GLY A 66 9.77 -26.60 2.40
C GLY A 66 9.77 -27.63 3.53
N VAL A 67 9.49 -27.18 4.76
CA VAL A 67 9.25 -28.02 5.95
C VAL A 67 7.82 -27.82 6.45
N ASP A 68 7.30 -28.80 7.18
CA ASP A 68 5.98 -28.65 7.80
C ASP A 68 6.06 -27.68 8.97
N ILE A 69 5.42 -26.53 8.82
CA ILE A 69 5.35 -25.47 9.83
C ILE A 69 3.96 -25.37 10.50
N THR A 70 3.08 -26.34 10.27
CA THR A 70 1.74 -26.37 10.90
C THR A 70 1.80 -26.81 12.37
N GLY A 71 2.81 -27.58 12.73
CA GLY A 71 3.09 -28.02 14.10
C GLY A 71 4.31 -27.29 14.69
N THR A 72 4.98 -27.94 15.65
CA THR A 72 6.25 -27.48 16.18
C THR A 72 7.39 -27.93 15.29
N PHE A 73 8.23 -27.01 14.86
CA PHE A 73 9.42 -27.26 14.06
C PHE A 73 10.63 -26.53 14.67
N SER A 74 11.84 -26.89 14.25
CA SER A 74 13.07 -26.27 14.76
C SER A 74 13.72 -25.38 13.70
N VAL A 75 14.04 -24.14 14.07
CA VAL A 75 14.94 -23.27 13.33
C VAL A 75 16.35 -23.54 13.78
N THR A 76 17.28 -23.63 12.84
CA THR A 76 18.70 -23.90 13.09
C THR A 76 19.57 -22.74 12.61
N SER A 77 20.84 -22.71 12.95
CA SER A 77 21.78 -21.68 12.48
C SER A 77 22.03 -21.72 10.96
N ASN A 78 21.63 -22.81 10.28
CA ASN A 78 21.82 -22.96 8.85
C ASN A 78 20.70 -22.32 8.02
N ASP A 79 19.54 -22.07 8.62
CA ASP A 79 18.33 -21.59 7.92
C ASP A 79 17.66 -20.38 8.59
N ASN A 80 18.31 -19.76 9.57
CA ASN A 80 17.75 -18.68 10.40
C ASN A 80 17.95 -17.27 9.88
N SER A 81 18.63 -17.09 8.75
CA SER A 81 18.95 -15.78 8.18
C SER A 81 17.98 -15.44 7.03
N ILE A 82 17.44 -14.23 7.08
CA ILE A 82 16.50 -13.70 6.09
C ILE A 82 16.94 -12.28 5.73
N SER A 83 17.24 -12.03 4.47
CA SER A 83 17.51 -10.69 3.94
C SER A 83 16.20 -10.01 3.58
N VAL A 84 16.04 -8.75 3.95
CA VAL A 84 14.83 -7.97 3.68
C VAL A 84 15.18 -6.58 3.19
N THR A 85 14.34 -6.03 2.31
CA THR A 85 14.30 -4.61 1.97
C THR A 85 12.87 -4.15 2.14
N ILE A 86 12.62 -3.30 3.11
CA ILE A 86 11.29 -2.74 3.39
C ILE A 86 11.34 -1.24 3.18
N ASP A 87 10.51 -0.74 2.25
CA ASP A 87 10.41 0.70 1.95
C ASP A 87 11.77 1.36 1.66
N GLY A 88 12.66 0.59 1.01
CA GLY A 88 14.03 1.01 0.69
C GLY A 88 15.00 0.97 1.88
N VAL A 89 14.64 0.34 2.97
CA VAL A 89 15.53 0.05 4.11
C VAL A 89 15.96 -1.40 4.05
N ASP A 90 17.26 -1.62 3.86
CA ASP A 90 17.85 -2.96 3.79
C ASP A 90 18.24 -3.48 5.17
N GLY A 91 18.11 -4.78 5.37
CA GLY A 91 18.57 -5.43 6.59
C GLY A 91 18.59 -6.94 6.49
N THR A 92 19.23 -7.55 7.48
CA THR A 92 19.23 -8.99 7.67
C THR A 92 18.62 -9.34 9.02
N VAL A 93 17.62 -10.18 8.97
CA VAL A 93 16.96 -10.76 10.15
C VAL A 93 17.64 -12.09 10.47
N VAL A 94 18.05 -12.25 11.71
CA VAL A 94 18.53 -13.53 12.23
C VAL A 94 17.55 -13.98 13.32
N VAL A 95 16.75 -15.02 13.02
CA VAL A 95 15.85 -15.61 13.99
C VAL A 95 16.65 -16.56 14.90
N PRO A 96 16.52 -16.48 16.24
CA PRO A 96 17.26 -17.40 17.13
C PRO A 96 16.94 -18.86 16.82
N PRO A 97 17.92 -19.75 16.80
CA PRO A 97 17.66 -21.18 16.76
C PRO A 97 16.83 -21.62 17.97
N ASN A 98 15.63 -22.11 17.69
CA ASN A 98 14.67 -22.55 18.73
C ASN A 98 13.53 -23.37 18.10
N PRO A 99 12.75 -24.13 18.87
CA PRO A 99 11.46 -24.64 18.44
C PRO A 99 10.44 -23.50 18.28
N TYR A 100 9.68 -23.52 17.18
CA TYR A 100 8.61 -22.57 16.86
C TYR A 100 7.36 -23.31 16.37
N THR A 101 6.24 -22.64 16.47
CA THR A 101 5.05 -22.89 15.63
C THR A 101 5.04 -21.86 14.48
N GLY A 102 4.21 -22.06 13.45
CA GLY A 102 4.10 -21.09 12.36
C GLY A 102 3.81 -19.67 12.85
N ASP A 103 2.90 -19.51 13.81
CA ASP A 103 2.55 -18.19 14.37
C ASP A 103 3.69 -17.57 15.19
N THR A 104 4.35 -18.36 16.05
CA THR A 104 5.45 -17.83 16.86
C THR A 104 6.68 -17.52 16.00
N PHE A 105 6.90 -18.24 14.91
CA PHE A 105 7.94 -17.93 13.95
C PHE A 105 7.63 -16.66 13.15
N ALA A 106 6.40 -16.50 12.68
CA ALA A 106 5.95 -15.26 12.05
C ALA A 106 6.15 -14.04 12.96
N THR A 107 5.78 -14.17 14.24
CA THR A 107 6.03 -13.13 15.26
C THR A 107 7.51 -12.84 15.44
N ALA A 108 8.35 -13.87 15.54
CA ALA A 108 9.79 -13.71 15.71
C ALA A 108 10.44 -12.99 14.50
N ILE A 109 9.99 -13.28 13.29
CA ILE A 109 10.43 -12.56 12.08
C ILE A 109 9.97 -11.10 12.13
N GLN A 110 8.68 -10.87 12.43
CA GLN A 110 8.09 -9.53 12.51
C GLN A 110 8.84 -8.63 13.47
N ASP A 111 9.09 -9.10 14.69
CA ASP A 111 9.74 -8.32 15.73
C ASP A 111 11.15 -7.89 15.30
N ARG A 112 11.87 -8.78 14.59
CA ARG A 112 13.22 -8.49 14.11
C ARG A 112 13.25 -7.58 12.90
N ILE A 113 12.29 -7.70 11.99
CA ILE A 113 12.15 -6.75 10.87
C ILE A 113 11.91 -5.35 11.41
N ASN A 114 11.05 -5.18 12.40
CA ASN A 114 10.72 -3.88 13.00
C ASN A 114 11.87 -3.27 13.85
N LEU A 115 12.96 -4.00 14.06
CA LEU A 115 14.19 -3.48 14.70
C LEU A 115 15.24 -3.02 13.69
N ILE A 116 15.01 -3.24 12.38
CA ILE A 116 15.98 -2.86 11.36
C ILE A 116 16.05 -1.33 11.27
N GLN A 117 17.27 -0.82 11.38
CA GLN A 117 17.58 0.59 11.23
C GLN A 117 18.72 0.76 10.23
N HIS A 118 18.55 1.63 9.26
CA HIS A 118 19.59 2.01 8.31
C HIS A 118 20.55 3.03 8.92
N ALA A 119 21.78 3.07 8.41
CA ALA A 119 22.81 3.98 8.91
C ALA A 119 22.45 5.48 8.81
N ASP A 120 21.53 5.85 7.92
CA ASP A 120 21.01 7.21 7.77
C ASP A 120 19.89 7.56 8.75
N GLY A 121 19.54 6.67 9.68
CA GLY A 121 18.51 6.84 10.69
C GLY A 121 17.10 6.40 10.26
N ARG A 122 16.89 5.98 9.01
CA ARG A 122 15.61 5.39 8.60
C ARG A 122 15.40 4.06 9.32
N GLN A 123 14.19 3.81 9.79
CA GLN A 123 13.82 2.61 10.52
C GLN A 123 12.62 1.94 9.88
N VAL A 124 12.63 0.62 9.86
CA VAL A 124 11.47 -0.18 9.51
C VAL A 124 10.48 -0.19 10.66
N ASN A 125 9.21 0.12 10.38
CA ASN A 125 8.16 0.19 11.40
C ASN A 125 6.86 -0.45 10.91
N ASN A 126 6.10 -1.00 11.85
CA ASN A 126 4.74 -1.51 11.63
C ASN A 126 4.61 -2.61 10.57
N VAL A 127 5.70 -3.25 10.21
CA VAL A 127 5.65 -4.45 9.35
C VAL A 127 4.89 -5.55 10.09
N LYS A 128 4.04 -6.25 9.35
CA LYS A 128 3.32 -7.41 9.84
C LYS A 128 3.75 -8.67 9.10
N VAL A 129 3.95 -9.75 9.85
CA VAL A 129 4.19 -11.07 9.31
C VAL A 129 3.08 -12.00 9.79
N ALA A 130 2.44 -12.68 8.87
CA ALA A 130 1.35 -13.60 9.16
C ALA A 130 1.66 -14.99 8.62
N PHE A 131 1.26 -16.01 9.34
CA PHE A 131 1.29 -17.39 8.93
C PHE A 131 -0.11 -17.83 8.49
N ASP A 132 -0.19 -18.51 7.36
CA ASP A 132 -1.40 -19.19 6.89
C ASP A 132 -1.20 -20.71 7.01
N GLN A 133 -1.96 -21.31 7.92
CA GLN A 133 -1.86 -22.73 8.21
C GLN A 133 -2.33 -23.62 7.05
N ALA A 134 -3.33 -23.17 6.30
CA ALA A 134 -3.91 -23.96 5.21
C ALA A 134 -2.97 -24.08 4.01
N SER A 135 -2.32 -22.97 3.65
CA SER A 135 -1.34 -22.91 2.55
C SER A 135 0.09 -23.21 3.00
N GLN A 136 0.36 -23.19 4.29
CA GLN A 136 1.71 -23.26 4.89
C GLN A 136 2.64 -22.15 4.35
N THR A 137 2.13 -20.95 4.24
CA THR A 137 2.87 -19.79 3.73
C THR A 137 3.03 -18.71 4.78
N LEU A 138 4.12 -17.95 4.67
CA LEU A 138 4.36 -16.74 5.43
C LEU A 138 4.14 -15.52 4.52
N THR A 139 3.46 -14.51 5.04
CA THR A 139 3.19 -13.26 4.34
C THR A 139 3.79 -12.11 5.09
N VAL A 140 4.59 -11.28 4.40
CA VAL A 140 5.17 -10.05 4.95
C VAL A 140 4.49 -8.85 4.30
N THR A 141 3.98 -7.95 5.13
CA THR A 141 3.27 -6.74 4.70
C THR A 141 3.97 -5.51 5.28
N SER A 142 4.32 -4.54 4.43
CA SER A 142 4.89 -3.26 4.88
C SER A 142 3.92 -2.51 5.79
N GLY A 143 4.46 -1.72 6.71
CA GLY A 143 3.69 -0.79 7.57
C GLY A 143 3.21 0.47 6.86
N THR A 144 3.65 0.70 5.63
CA THR A 144 3.27 1.84 4.78
C THR A 144 2.32 1.42 3.66
N VAL A 145 1.74 2.39 2.97
CA VAL A 145 0.87 2.15 1.80
C VAL A 145 1.29 3.04 0.63
N GLY A 146 0.91 2.66 -0.57
CA GLY A 146 1.16 3.44 -1.79
C GLY A 146 2.38 2.96 -2.59
N ALA A 147 2.75 3.70 -3.64
CA ALA A 147 3.80 3.28 -4.58
C ALA A 147 5.20 3.17 -3.97
N THR A 148 5.46 3.84 -2.85
CA THR A 148 6.74 3.76 -2.12
C THR A 148 6.76 2.63 -1.10
N SER A 149 5.60 2.05 -0.80
CA SER A 149 5.52 0.87 0.06
C SER A 149 6.04 -0.34 -0.69
N THR A 150 7.15 -0.89 -0.24
CA THR A 150 7.82 -2.01 -0.91
C THR A 150 8.22 -3.08 0.08
N VAL A 151 8.09 -4.32 -0.35
CA VAL A 151 8.63 -5.48 0.38
C VAL A 151 9.44 -6.32 -0.60
N ASN A 152 10.68 -6.58 -0.24
CA ASN A 152 11.52 -7.61 -0.84
C ASN A 152 12.06 -8.48 0.28
N ILE A 153 11.95 -9.78 0.16
CA ILE A 153 12.41 -10.73 1.16
C ILE A 153 13.06 -11.92 0.47
N ASN A 154 14.19 -12.35 0.99
CA ASN A 154 14.93 -13.51 0.51
C ASN A 154 15.47 -14.29 1.71
N GLY A 155 15.20 -15.57 1.74
CA GLY A 155 15.58 -16.46 2.84
C GLY A 155 15.73 -17.90 2.37
N HIS A 156 15.60 -18.80 3.32
CA HIS A 156 15.73 -20.23 3.04
C HIS A 156 14.43 -20.83 2.48
N SER A 157 14.54 -21.82 1.60
CA SER A 157 13.40 -22.59 1.04
C SER A 157 12.54 -23.24 2.11
N ASN A 158 13.11 -23.61 3.25
CA ASN A 158 12.35 -24.15 4.40
C ASN A 158 11.20 -23.22 4.80
N TRP A 159 11.36 -21.90 4.59
CA TRP A 159 10.38 -20.86 4.97
C TRP A 159 9.63 -20.30 3.77
N GLY A 160 9.92 -20.78 2.55
CA GLY A 160 9.27 -20.35 1.32
C GLY A 160 9.73 -18.97 0.82
N PHE A 161 10.89 -18.49 1.26
CA PHE A 161 11.41 -17.16 0.89
C PHE A 161 12.58 -17.17 -0.10
N ASP A 162 12.89 -18.32 -0.69
CA ASP A 162 14.01 -18.50 -1.63
C ASP A 162 13.75 -17.94 -3.05
N THR A 163 12.50 -17.69 -3.40
CA THR A 163 12.09 -17.30 -4.75
C THR A 163 11.18 -16.07 -4.79
N THR A 164 11.19 -15.24 -3.77
CA THR A 164 10.31 -14.07 -3.74
C THR A 164 10.84 -12.95 -4.61
N THR A 165 9.93 -12.15 -5.16
CA THR A 165 10.22 -10.95 -5.91
C THR A 165 9.72 -9.72 -5.15
N GLN A 166 10.36 -8.57 -5.38
CA GLN A 166 9.91 -7.32 -4.78
C GLN A 166 8.48 -7.00 -5.21
N VAL A 167 7.63 -6.69 -4.24
CA VAL A 167 6.26 -6.24 -4.47
C VAL A 167 6.09 -4.82 -3.93
N ARG A 168 5.38 -4.01 -4.71
CA ARG A 168 5.02 -2.63 -4.35
C ARG A 168 3.55 -2.55 -3.98
N GLY A 169 3.23 -1.66 -3.07
CA GLY A 169 1.87 -1.22 -2.82
C GLY A 169 1.33 -0.41 -4.00
N THR A 170 0.03 -0.24 -4.03
CA THR A 170 -0.65 0.55 -5.06
C THR A 170 -1.05 1.90 -4.51
N VAL A 171 -0.98 2.92 -5.35
CA VAL A 171 -1.61 4.22 -5.05
C VAL A 171 -3.13 4.08 -5.11
N PRO A 172 -3.88 4.92 -4.38
CA PRO A 172 -5.33 4.95 -4.54
C PRO A 172 -5.67 5.19 -6.01
N GLN A 173 -6.47 4.35 -6.60
CA GLN A 173 -7.00 4.58 -7.94
C GLN A 173 -8.36 5.23 -7.79
N VAL A 174 -8.46 6.49 -8.18
CA VAL A 174 -9.74 7.19 -8.33
C VAL A 174 -10.13 7.07 -9.79
N THR A 175 -11.12 6.28 -10.10
CA THR A 175 -11.76 6.33 -11.40
C THR A 175 -12.72 7.52 -11.39
N VAL A 176 -12.26 8.65 -11.86
CA VAL A 176 -13.13 9.82 -12.08
C VAL A 176 -13.97 9.51 -13.32
N VAL A 177 -15.16 8.99 -13.11
CA VAL A 177 -16.17 8.94 -14.16
C VAL A 177 -17.08 10.15 -13.95
N THR A 178 -16.62 11.30 -14.37
CA THR A 178 -17.50 12.45 -14.56
C THR A 178 -17.39 12.90 -15.99
N GLN A 179 -18.33 12.51 -16.77
CA GLN A 179 -18.68 13.27 -17.95
C GLN A 179 -19.43 14.51 -17.47
N ALA A 180 -18.73 15.64 -17.40
CA ALA A 180 -19.40 16.92 -17.22
C ALA A 180 -20.10 17.25 -18.54
N THR A 181 -21.36 17.65 -18.46
CA THR A 181 -22.11 18.18 -19.61
C THR A 181 -22.32 19.67 -19.41
N ASP A 182 -22.34 20.44 -20.51
CA ASP A 182 -22.80 21.82 -20.49
C ASP A 182 -24.31 21.90 -20.23
N ALA A 183 -24.86 23.13 -20.17
CA ALA A 183 -26.31 23.33 -19.95
C ALA A 183 -27.17 22.73 -21.07
N GLU A 184 -26.62 22.50 -22.24
CA GLU A 184 -27.24 21.92 -23.42
C GLU A 184 -27.08 20.40 -23.49
N GLY A 185 -26.34 19.78 -22.52
CA GLY A 185 -26.14 18.34 -22.42
C GLY A 185 -24.97 17.79 -23.27
N ASN A 186 -24.11 18.66 -23.82
CA ASN A 186 -22.94 18.22 -24.56
C ASN A 186 -21.83 17.80 -23.59
N LEU A 187 -21.09 16.75 -23.98
CA LEU A 187 -19.94 16.28 -23.21
C LEU A 187 -18.81 17.28 -23.20
N LEU A 188 -18.35 17.64 -22.01
CA LEU A 188 -17.18 18.47 -21.84
C LEU A 188 -15.95 17.56 -21.64
N TYR A 189 -15.03 17.66 -22.56
CA TYR A 189 -13.73 16.99 -22.46
C TYR A 189 -12.79 17.89 -21.65
N ILE A 190 -12.34 17.42 -20.51
CA ILE A 190 -11.35 18.08 -19.67
C ILE A 190 -9.95 17.58 -20.04
#